data_7179bbc74db70bb330f97c0bc55e8051
#
_entry.id   7179bbc74db70bb330f97c0bc55e8051
#
_cell.length_a   1.000
_cell.length_b   1.000
_cell.length_c   1.000
_cell.angle_alpha   90.00
_cell.angle_beta   90.00
_cell.angle_gamma   90.00
#
_symmetry.space_group_name_H-M   'P 1'
#
loop_
_entity.id
_entity.type
_entity.pdbx_description
1 polymer ?
#
loop_
_entity_poly.entity_id
_entity_poly.type
_entity_poly.pdbx_seq_one_letter_code
_entity_poly.pdbx_strand_id
1 'polypeptide(L)'
;MKLFKKVKRIHFIGIGGAGMIGIARVLLKKGYKISGSDIIDSDDLKKLRKDGAKVFIGHLKENIKGSNLVVVSSAIDKSNPEIIKAKKDSITIIPRAEMLGSIMIGYESIAVAGSHGKTTTTSMIAKILSVANLSPTYVIGGKVLSTDENSDLGEGKYLVAEADESDGTFTHLQPDVAVLTNIDDDHLVHYNNISVSYTHLTLPTKA
;
A
#
# COMPACT_ATOMS: atom_id res chain seq x y z
N MET A 1 0.64 -6.67 15.80
CA MET A 1 -0.30 -5.69 15.20
C MET A 1 -1.15 -5.02 16.28
N LYS A 2 -0.54 -4.12 17.09
CA LYS A 2 -1.23 -3.47 18.24
C LYS A 2 -2.18 -2.34 17.80
N LEU A 3 -1.92 -1.66 16.69
CA LEU A 3 -2.70 -0.50 16.22
C LEU A 3 -4.14 -0.84 15.80
N PHE A 4 -4.41 -2.08 15.41
CA PHE A 4 -5.66 -2.47 14.77
C PHE A 4 -6.62 -3.30 15.65
N LYS A 5 -6.32 -3.54 16.93
CA LYS A 5 -7.22 -4.36 17.80
C LYS A 5 -8.67 -3.83 17.86
N LYS A 6 -8.88 -2.52 17.64
CA LYS A 6 -10.21 -1.87 17.66
C LYS A 6 -10.72 -1.51 16.26
N VAL A 7 -9.88 -1.58 15.21
CA VAL A 7 -10.25 -1.23 13.85
C VAL A 7 -10.86 -2.46 13.17
N LYS A 8 -12.09 -2.34 12.70
CA LYS A 8 -12.78 -3.41 11.95
C LYS A 8 -13.22 -2.97 10.56
N ARG A 9 -13.37 -1.66 10.35
CA ARG A 9 -13.89 -1.06 9.12
C ARG A 9 -12.92 0.00 8.64
N ILE A 10 -12.35 -0.21 7.46
CA ILE A 10 -11.35 0.66 6.87
C ILE A 10 -11.93 1.22 5.57
N HIS A 11 -11.85 2.53 5.41
CA HIS A 11 -12.25 3.21 4.19
C HIS A 11 -11.03 3.75 3.45
N PHE A 12 -10.96 3.51 2.15
CA PHE A 12 -9.87 3.95 1.28
C PHE A 12 -10.34 5.07 0.37
N ILE A 13 -9.72 6.24 0.42
CA ILE A 13 -9.97 7.36 -0.50
C ILE A 13 -8.96 7.29 -1.63
N GLY A 14 -9.43 7.14 -2.89
CA GLY A 14 -8.60 6.83 -4.05
C GLY A 14 -8.22 5.33 -4.10
N ILE A 15 -9.18 4.45 -3.80
CA ILE A 15 -8.97 3.00 -3.68
C ILE A 15 -8.51 2.36 -4.99
N GLY A 16 -8.78 2.98 -6.15
CA GLY A 16 -8.40 2.48 -7.47
C GLY A 16 -6.92 2.66 -7.81
N GLY A 17 -6.16 3.41 -7.03
CA GLY A 17 -4.72 3.51 -7.21
C GLY A 17 -4.03 2.15 -7.04
N ALA A 18 -3.04 1.85 -7.90
CA ALA A 18 -2.39 0.54 -7.97
C ALA A 18 -1.90 0.03 -6.60
N GLY A 19 -1.20 0.85 -5.85
CA GLY A 19 -0.74 0.49 -4.50
C GLY A 19 -1.86 0.43 -3.45
N MET A 20 -2.97 1.17 -3.65
CA MET A 20 -4.14 1.16 -2.76
C MET A 20 -4.93 -0.13 -2.87
N ILE A 21 -5.20 -0.58 -4.09
CA ILE A 21 -5.94 -1.84 -4.37
C ILE A 21 -5.24 -3.02 -3.71
N GLY A 22 -3.92 -3.13 -3.85
CA GLY A 22 -3.14 -4.23 -3.28
C GLY A 22 -3.29 -4.31 -1.76
N ILE A 23 -3.16 -3.19 -1.08
CA ILE A 23 -3.33 -3.07 0.37
C ILE A 23 -4.78 -3.41 0.78
N ALA A 24 -5.78 -2.87 0.07
CA ALA A 24 -7.18 -3.12 0.35
C ALA A 24 -7.54 -4.61 0.23
N ARG A 25 -7.00 -5.30 -0.79
CA ARG A 25 -7.21 -6.73 -1.03
C ARG A 25 -6.59 -7.59 0.08
N VAL A 26 -5.35 -7.31 0.46
CA VAL A 26 -4.69 -8.01 1.58
C VAL A 26 -5.47 -7.84 2.89
N LEU A 27 -5.94 -6.63 3.18
CA LEU A 27 -6.73 -6.38 4.40
C LEU A 27 -8.11 -7.05 4.35
N LEU A 28 -8.75 -7.09 3.17
CA LEU A 28 -10.02 -7.78 2.97
C LEU A 28 -9.86 -9.29 3.26
N LYS A 29 -8.82 -9.92 2.71
CA LYS A 29 -8.48 -11.33 2.96
C LYS A 29 -8.12 -11.58 4.44
N LYS A 30 -7.56 -10.59 5.15
CA LYS A 30 -7.34 -10.64 6.60
C LYS A 30 -8.63 -10.48 7.44
N GLY A 31 -9.80 -10.32 6.79
CA GLY A 31 -11.10 -10.26 7.45
C GLY A 31 -11.55 -8.85 7.88
N TYR A 32 -10.86 -7.79 7.45
CA TYR A 32 -11.35 -6.43 7.65
C TYR A 32 -12.51 -6.12 6.71
N LYS A 33 -13.47 -5.30 7.18
CA LYS A 33 -14.51 -4.75 6.32
C LYS A 33 -13.94 -3.56 5.56
N ILE A 34 -13.78 -3.72 4.25
CA ILE A 34 -13.20 -2.70 3.38
C ILE A 34 -14.29 -1.95 2.64
N SER A 35 -14.18 -0.62 2.66
CA SER A 35 -14.89 0.26 1.74
C SER A 35 -13.90 1.25 1.12
N GLY A 36 -14.29 1.86 0.02
CA GLY A 36 -13.46 2.91 -0.58
C GLY A 36 -14.18 3.64 -1.70
N SER A 37 -13.59 4.75 -2.10
CA SER A 37 -14.08 5.63 -3.17
C SER A 37 -13.01 5.89 -4.21
N ASP A 38 -13.42 6.04 -5.45
CA ASP A 38 -12.59 6.48 -6.57
C ASP A 38 -13.43 7.22 -7.59
N ILE A 39 -12.79 7.99 -8.48
CA ILE A 39 -13.46 8.70 -9.57
C ILE A 39 -13.64 7.83 -10.81
N ILE A 40 -12.84 6.76 -10.95
CA ILE A 40 -12.85 5.87 -12.11
C ILE A 40 -13.33 4.47 -11.69
N ASP A 41 -14.29 3.91 -12.43
CA ASP A 41 -14.75 2.53 -12.23
C ASP A 41 -13.91 1.54 -13.08
N SER A 42 -12.76 1.16 -12.57
CA SER A 42 -11.84 0.24 -13.23
C SER A 42 -12.26 -1.24 -13.05
N ASP A 43 -11.73 -2.11 -13.91
CA ASP A 43 -11.97 -3.56 -13.79
C ASP A 43 -11.40 -4.14 -12.48
N ASP A 44 -10.31 -3.57 -11.98
CA ASP A 44 -9.75 -3.96 -10.69
C ASP A 44 -10.69 -3.60 -9.52
N LEU A 45 -11.42 -2.48 -9.61
CA LEU A 45 -12.46 -2.13 -8.64
C LEU A 45 -13.69 -3.04 -8.74
N LYS A 46 -14.05 -3.49 -9.95
CA LYS A 46 -15.11 -4.49 -10.13
C LYS A 46 -14.72 -5.84 -9.52
N LYS A 47 -13.44 -6.26 -9.67
CA LYS A 47 -12.90 -7.46 -8.99
C LYS A 47 -12.96 -7.28 -7.47
N LEU A 48 -12.51 -6.14 -6.94
CA LEU A 48 -12.50 -5.86 -5.51
C LEU A 48 -13.91 -5.88 -4.88
N ARG A 49 -14.93 -5.41 -5.64
CA ARG A 49 -16.34 -5.54 -5.21
C ARG A 49 -16.79 -7.01 -5.15
N LYS A 50 -16.41 -7.84 -6.13
CA LYS A 50 -16.70 -9.28 -6.12
C LYS A 50 -16.05 -9.98 -4.93
N ASP A 51 -14.86 -9.52 -4.51
CA ASP A 51 -14.15 -10.02 -3.34
C ASP A 51 -14.80 -9.59 -2.02
N GLY A 52 -15.80 -8.68 -2.05
CA GLY A 52 -16.59 -8.28 -0.88
C GLY A 52 -16.33 -6.87 -0.37
N ALA A 53 -15.53 -6.06 -1.05
CA ALA A 53 -15.36 -4.65 -0.69
C ALA A 53 -16.55 -3.79 -1.16
N LYS A 54 -16.88 -2.75 -0.39
CA LYS A 54 -17.89 -1.77 -0.80
C LYS A 54 -17.21 -0.58 -1.48
N VAL A 55 -17.31 -0.49 -2.80
CA VAL A 55 -16.65 0.56 -3.59
C VAL A 55 -17.69 1.55 -4.15
N PHE A 56 -17.42 2.83 -3.91
CA PHE A 56 -18.22 3.96 -4.40
C PHE A 56 -17.50 4.66 -5.55
N ILE A 57 -18.25 5.14 -6.53
CA ILE A 57 -17.72 6.01 -7.58
C ILE A 57 -18.12 7.45 -7.25
N GLY A 58 -17.10 8.31 -7.20
CA GLY A 58 -17.21 9.67 -6.68
C GLY A 58 -16.94 9.77 -5.17
N HIS A 59 -16.51 10.96 -4.76
CA HIS A 59 -16.16 11.26 -3.38
C HIS A 59 -17.29 11.99 -2.67
N LEU A 60 -18.01 11.31 -1.79
CA LEU A 60 -19.09 11.88 -0.99
C LEU A 60 -18.83 11.66 0.49
N LYS A 61 -19.13 12.66 1.32
CA LYS A 61 -18.93 12.60 2.78
C LYS A 61 -19.64 11.42 3.46
N GLU A 62 -20.69 10.90 2.85
CA GLU A 62 -21.46 9.74 3.32
C GLU A 62 -20.75 8.41 3.16
N ASN A 63 -19.77 8.33 2.23
CA ASN A 63 -19.07 7.08 1.92
C ASN A 63 -18.29 6.53 3.12
N ILE A 64 -17.78 7.38 3.99
CA ILE A 64 -17.01 7.00 5.18
C ILE A 64 -17.84 6.55 6.36
N LYS A 65 -19.18 6.53 6.24
CA LYS A 65 -20.08 6.22 7.34
C LYS A 65 -19.78 4.87 8.00
N GLY A 66 -19.48 4.92 9.28
CA GLY A 66 -19.20 3.74 10.09
C GLY A 66 -17.78 3.20 9.98
N SER A 67 -16.89 3.91 9.28
CA SER A 67 -15.46 3.56 9.22
C SER A 67 -14.77 3.91 10.54
N ASN A 68 -13.80 3.08 10.93
CA ASN A 68 -12.97 3.30 12.12
C ASN A 68 -11.60 3.91 11.76
N LEU A 69 -11.21 3.79 10.50
CA LEU A 69 -9.95 4.26 9.95
C LEU A 69 -10.16 4.66 8.50
N VAL A 70 -9.51 5.73 8.08
CA VAL A 70 -9.45 6.17 6.70
C VAL A 70 -8.01 6.09 6.20
N VAL A 71 -7.81 5.47 5.05
CA VAL A 71 -6.53 5.44 4.33
C VAL A 71 -6.65 6.33 3.12
N VAL A 72 -5.70 7.24 2.92
CA VAL A 72 -5.74 8.21 1.84
C VAL A 72 -4.57 8.02 0.88
N SER A 73 -4.85 8.08 -0.43
CA SER A 73 -3.83 8.14 -1.47
C SER A 73 -3.18 9.53 -1.53
N SER A 74 -1.89 9.59 -1.84
CA SER A 74 -1.15 10.84 -2.04
C SER A 74 -1.72 11.72 -3.17
N ALA A 75 -2.45 11.13 -4.13
CA ALA A 75 -3.11 11.84 -5.22
C ALA A 75 -4.39 12.60 -4.80
N ILE A 76 -4.88 12.40 -3.57
CA ILE A 76 -6.14 13.00 -3.11
C ILE A 76 -5.87 14.34 -2.43
N ASP A 77 -6.58 15.39 -2.92
CA ASP A 77 -6.48 16.73 -2.34
C ASP A 77 -7.10 16.81 -0.94
N LYS A 78 -6.53 17.66 -0.10
CA LYS A 78 -6.98 17.89 1.28
C LYS A 78 -8.39 18.45 1.41
N SER A 79 -8.93 19.04 0.33
CA SER A 79 -10.32 19.54 0.24
C SER A 79 -11.36 18.46 -0.03
N ASN A 80 -10.94 17.21 -0.23
CA ASN A 80 -11.84 16.09 -0.48
C ASN A 80 -12.91 15.97 0.63
N PRO A 81 -14.21 15.85 0.28
CA PRO A 81 -15.31 15.87 1.24
C PRO A 81 -15.25 14.72 2.25
N GLU A 82 -14.65 13.59 1.88
CA GLU A 82 -14.46 12.44 2.78
C GLU A 82 -13.37 12.72 3.81
N ILE A 83 -12.27 13.39 3.42
CA ILE A 83 -11.21 13.84 4.33
C ILE A 83 -11.77 14.85 5.34
N ILE A 84 -12.51 15.85 4.86
CA ILE A 84 -13.14 16.88 5.70
C ILE A 84 -14.08 16.23 6.71
N LYS A 85 -14.92 15.30 6.25
CA LYS A 85 -15.86 14.57 7.10
C LYS A 85 -15.14 13.70 8.14
N ALA A 86 -14.10 12.97 7.75
CA ALA A 86 -13.32 12.15 8.65
C ALA A 86 -12.68 12.96 9.78
N LYS A 87 -12.11 14.14 9.45
CA LYS A 87 -11.58 15.08 10.45
C LYS A 87 -12.66 15.57 11.41
N LYS A 88 -13.83 15.96 10.88
CA LYS A 88 -14.97 16.42 11.69
C LYS A 88 -15.46 15.34 12.65
N ASP A 89 -15.46 14.08 12.23
CA ASP A 89 -15.94 12.94 13.03
C ASP A 89 -14.81 12.33 13.90
N SER A 90 -13.62 12.95 13.95
CA SER A 90 -12.45 12.45 14.67
C SER A 90 -12.05 11.02 14.28
N ILE A 91 -12.28 10.64 13.02
CA ILE A 91 -11.82 9.37 12.47
C ILE A 91 -10.34 9.52 12.11
N THR A 92 -9.52 8.58 12.54
CA THR A 92 -8.09 8.56 12.22
C THR A 92 -7.90 8.45 10.71
N ILE A 93 -7.05 9.32 10.16
CA ILE A 93 -6.65 9.31 8.74
C ILE A 93 -5.17 9.02 8.68
N ILE A 94 -4.79 8.03 7.90
CA ILE A 94 -3.39 7.67 7.66
C ILE A 94 -3.08 7.61 6.16
N PRO A 95 -1.86 7.91 5.73
CA PRO A 95 -1.43 7.73 4.35
C PRO A 95 -1.30 6.25 4.00
N ARG A 96 -1.34 5.93 2.70
CA ARG A 96 -1.11 4.60 2.14
C ARG A 96 0.16 3.93 2.70
N ALA A 97 1.23 4.69 2.76
CA ALA A 97 2.54 4.25 3.23
C ALA A 97 2.52 3.72 4.67
N GLU A 98 1.87 4.46 5.57
CA GLU A 98 1.72 4.07 6.98
C GLU A 98 0.86 2.81 7.12
N MET A 99 -0.17 2.65 6.28
CA MET A 99 -0.96 1.43 6.25
C MET A 99 -0.12 0.23 5.81
N LEU A 100 0.68 0.38 4.75
CA LEU A 100 1.57 -0.68 4.28
C LEU A 100 2.59 -1.07 5.35
N GLY A 101 3.26 -0.10 5.97
CA GLY A 101 4.18 -0.35 7.08
C GLY A 101 3.51 -1.07 8.25
N SER A 102 2.27 -0.71 8.56
CA SER A 102 1.48 -1.38 9.61
C SER A 102 1.14 -2.84 9.29
N ILE A 103 0.93 -3.16 8.00
CA ILE A 103 0.70 -4.54 7.56
C ILE A 103 1.99 -5.36 7.67
N MET A 104 3.14 -4.76 7.37
CA MET A 104 4.46 -5.42 7.43
C MET A 104 4.83 -5.88 8.84
N ILE A 105 4.32 -5.21 9.89
CA ILE A 105 4.60 -5.59 11.27
C ILE A 105 4.13 -7.04 11.54
N GLY A 106 5.08 -7.88 11.94
CA GLY A 106 4.84 -9.29 12.26
C GLY A 106 5.10 -10.26 11.11
N TYR A 107 5.60 -9.74 9.98
CA TYR A 107 6.19 -10.53 8.90
C TYR A 107 7.71 -10.38 8.88
N GLU A 108 8.41 -11.35 8.32
CA GLU A 108 9.76 -11.17 7.80
C GLU A 108 9.62 -10.40 6.46
N SER A 109 9.86 -9.12 6.51
CA SER A 109 9.44 -8.18 5.47
C SER A 109 10.58 -7.80 4.54
N ILE A 110 10.28 -7.78 3.24
CA ILE A 110 11.20 -7.40 2.18
C ILE A 110 10.59 -6.22 1.45
N ALA A 111 11.27 -5.08 1.43
CA ALA A 111 10.86 -3.91 0.66
C ALA A 111 11.81 -3.70 -0.53
N VAL A 112 11.23 -3.47 -1.71
CA VAL A 112 11.98 -3.20 -2.95
C VAL A 112 11.75 -1.76 -3.35
N ALA A 113 12.82 -0.98 -3.34
CA ALA A 113 12.87 0.44 -3.72
C ALA A 113 13.78 0.65 -4.94
N GLY A 114 13.76 1.86 -5.49
CA GLY A 114 14.62 2.31 -6.60
C GLY A 114 13.84 2.93 -7.74
N SER A 115 14.50 3.70 -8.59
CA SER A 115 13.85 4.44 -9.68
C SER A 115 13.18 3.50 -10.69
N HIS A 116 13.85 2.43 -11.08
CA HIS A 116 13.37 1.48 -12.08
C HIS A 116 13.45 0.03 -11.60
N GLY A 117 12.60 -0.85 -12.16
CA GLY A 117 12.65 -2.29 -11.93
C GLY A 117 12.03 -2.77 -10.61
N LYS A 118 11.46 -1.89 -9.79
CA LYS A 118 10.78 -2.25 -8.54
C LYS A 118 9.75 -3.37 -8.72
N THR A 119 8.78 -3.15 -9.58
CA THR A 119 7.69 -4.10 -9.87
C THR A 119 8.20 -5.46 -10.32
N THR A 120 9.17 -5.48 -11.23
CA THR A 120 9.78 -6.71 -11.75
C THR A 120 10.51 -7.46 -10.64
N THR A 121 11.36 -6.77 -9.87
CA THR A 121 12.14 -7.38 -8.79
C THR A 121 11.25 -7.90 -7.68
N THR A 122 10.23 -7.12 -7.27
CA THR A 122 9.24 -7.54 -6.26
C THR A 122 8.48 -8.79 -6.71
N SER A 123 8.07 -8.82 -8.00
CA SER A 123 7.39 -9.97 -8.59
C SER A 123 8.28 -11.21 -8.63
N MET A 124 9.57 -11.06 -8.98
CA MET A 124 10.52 -12.17 -8.99
C MET A 124 10.74 -12.73 -7.57
N ILE A 125 10.94 -11.88 -6.58
CA ILE A 125 11.11 -12.31 -5.18
C ILE A 125 9.86 -13.05 -4.70
N ALA A 126 8.67 -12.48 -4.90
CA ALA A 126 7.40 -13.12 -4.54
C ALA A 126 7.26 -14.49 -5.22
N LYS A 127 7.62 -14.59 -6.52
CA LYS A 127 7.57 -15.84 -7.27
C LYS A 127 8.56 -16.88 -6.74
N ILE A 128 9.80 -16.49 -6.45
CA ILE A 128 10.82 -17.39 -5.88
C ILE A 128 10.34 -17.96 -4.55
N LEU A 129 9.84 -17.11 -3.64
CA LEU A 129 9.30 -17.55 -2.35
C LEU A 129 8.09 -18.48 -2.53
N SER A 130 7.21 -18.20 -3.50
CA SER A 130 6.07 -19.06 -3.80
C SER A 130 6.49 -20.43 -4.33
N VAL A 131 7.47 -20.49 -5.25
CA VAL A 131 8.02 -21.76 -5.78
C VAL A 131 8.72 -22.56 -4.69
N ALA A 132 9.34 -21.87 -3.72
CA ALA A 132 9.92 -22.51 -2.53
C ALA A 132 8.87 -22.97 -1.50
N ASN A 133 7.58 -22.90 -1.81
CA ASN A 133 6.47 -23.26 -0.92
C ASN A 133 6.40 -22.43 0.38
N LEU A 134 6.94 -21.20 0.36
CA LEU A 134 6.96 -20.30 1.51
C LEU A 134 5.71 -19.42 1.62
N SER A 135 4.78 -19.53 0.65
CA SER A 135 3.47 -18.84 0.62
C SER A 135 3.52 -17.36 1.07
N PRO A 136 4.29 -16.48 0.39
CA PRO A 136 4.47 -15.10 0.82
C PRO A 136 3.20 -14.27 0.64
N THR A 137 2.99 -13.29 1.52
CA THR A 137 2.13 -12.14 1.22
C THR A 137 2.89 -11.17 0.33
N TYR A 138 2.24 -10.60 -0.70
CA TYR A 138 2.88 -9.57 -1.52
C TYR A 138 1.96 -8.42 -1.86
N VAL A 139 2.53 -7.21 -1.98
CA VAL A 139 1.87 -5.97 -2.42
C VAL A 139 2.78 -5.29 -3.45
N ILE A 140 2.32 -5.25 -4.71
CA ILE A 140 3.08 -4.77 -5.86
C ILE A 140 2.33 -3.61 -6.50
N GLY A 141 3.03 -2.58 -6.95
CA GLY A 141 2.42 -1.41 -7.60
C GLY A 141 1.87 -1.70 -9.00
N GLY A 142 2.39 -2.72 -9.69
CA GLY A 142 1.92 -3.19 -11.00
C GLY A 142 1.29 -4.57 -10.93
N LYS A 143 0.80 -5.08 -12.06
CA LYS A 143 0.27 -6.44 -12.18
C LYS A 143 1.38 -7.45 -12.36
N VAL A 144 1.29 -8.57 -11.64
CA VAL A 144 2.18 -9.73 -11.85
C VAL A 144 1.72 -10.48 -13.09
N LEU A 145 2.58 -10.61 -14.10
CA LEU A 145 2.25 -11.24 -15.39
C LEU A 145 1.71 -12.67 -15.27
N SER A 146 2.08 -13.40 -14.22
CA SER A 146 1.68 -14.79 -14.02
C SER A 146 0.31 -14.98 -13.37
N THR A 147 -0.23 -13.97 -12.71
CA THR A 147 -1.48 -14.06 -11.93
C THR A 147 -2.51 -13.01 -12.29
N ASP A 148 -2.14 -12.00 -13.12
CA ASP A 148 -2.93 -10.78 -13.39
C ASP A 148 -3.38 -10.03 -12.11
N GLU A 149 -2.72 -10.33 -10.99
CA GLU A 149 -2.99 -9.72 -9.68
C GLU A 149 -1.77 -8.93 -9.18
N ASN A 150 -2.02 -7.85 -8.49
CA ASN A 150 -0.99 -7.00 -7.90
C ASN A 150 -0.72 -7.29 -6.41
N SER A 151 -1.46 -8.23 -5.82
CA SER A 151 -1.33 -8.56 -4.41
C SER A 151 -1.97 -9.88 -4.07
N ASP A 152 -1.42 -10.56 -3.08
CA ASP A 152 -2.04 -11.73 -2.48
C ASP A 152 -1.69 -11.81 -0.99
N LEU A 153 -2.57 -12.47 -0.21
CA LEU A 153 -2.32 -12.83 1.18
C LEU A 153 -1.86 -14.29 1.22
N GLY A 154 -0.59 -14.49 1.50
CA GLY A 154 -0.03 -15.82 1.77
C GLY A 154 -0.21 -16.24 3.23
N GLU A 155 -0.05 -17.54 3.48
CA GLU A 155 -0.09 -18.12 4.82
C GLU A 155 1.29 -18.13 5.49
N GLY A 156 2.34 -17.81 4.73
CA GLY A 156 3.72 -17.81 5.20
C GLY A 156 4.09 -16.56 6.00
N LYS A 157 5.31 -16.60 6.54
CA LYS A 157 5.85 -15.53 7.39
C LYS A 157 6.43 -14.34 6.59
N TYR A 158 6.58 -14.47 5.28
CA TYR A 158 7.20 -13.45 4.43
C TYR A 158 6.18 -12.46 3.87
N LEU A 159 6.56 -11.18 3.84
CA LEU A 159 5.84 -10.15 3.11
C LEU A 159 6.81 -9.42 2.19
N VAL A 160 6.46 -9.36 0.90
CA VAL A 160 7.23 -8.63 -0.12
C VAL A 160 6.41 -7.44 -0.58
N ALA A 161 6.97 -6.24 -0.49
CA ALA A 161 6.28 -5.02 -0.89
C ALA A 161 7.15 -4.14 -1.78
N GLU A 162 6.50 -3.49 -2.73
CA GLU A 162 7.10 -2.40 -3.49
C GLU A 162 7.05 -1.11 -2.65
N ALA A 163 8.20 -0.47 -2.49
CA ALA A 163 8.33 0.81 -1.81
C ALA A 163 8.44 1.92 -2.86
N ASP A 164 7.47 2.83 -2.85
CA ASP A 164 7.42 3.94 -3.78
C ASP A 164 8.17 5.15 -3.19
N GLU A 165 9.18 5.63 -3.88
CA GLU A 165 9.93 6.82 -3.50
C GLU A 165 9.20 8.11 -3.86
N SER A 166 8.32 8.09 -4.87
CA SER A 166 7.64 9.27 -5.38
C SER A 166 6.69 9.92 -4.37
N ASP A 167 6.16 9.15 -3.42
CA ASP A 167 5.28 9.63 -2.36
C ASP A 167 5.90 9.54 -0.95
N GLY A 168 7.20 9.25 -0.87
CA GLY A 168 7.92 9.09 0.40
C GLY A 168 7.55 7.82 1.18
N THR A 169 6.85 6.86 0.54
CA THR A 169 6.39 5.60 1.17
C THR A 169 7.53 4.88 1.88
N PHE A 170 8.71 4.82 1.27
CA PHE A 170 9.84 4.06 1.82
C PHE A 170 10.30 4.56 3.20
N THR A 171 10.11 5.84 3.53
CA THR A 171 10.48 6.39 4.85
C THR A 171 9.58 5.90 5.98
N HIS A 172 8.39 5.41 5.65
CA HIS A 172 7.42 4.85 6.59
C HIS A 172 7.55 3.33 6.78
N LEU A 173 8.37 2.68 5.95
CA LEU A 173 8.58 1.24 6.03
C LEU A 173 9.80 0.93 6.90
N GLN A 174 9.70 -0.15 7.67
CA GLN A 174 10.80 -0.70 8.46
C GLN A 174 10.96 -2.17 8.09
N PRO A 175 11.48 -2.46 6.88
CA PRO A 175 11.64 -3.84 6.42
C PRO A 175 12.83 -4.51 7.12
N ASP A 176 12.76 -5.85 7.24
CA ASP A 176 13.91 -6.65 7.68
C ASP A 176 14.98 -6.73 6.59
N VAL A 177 14.54 -6.70 5.32
CA VAL A 177 15.41 -6.68 4.14
C VAL A 177 14.98 -5.56 3.20
N ALA A 178 15.89 -4.66 2.86
CA ALA A 178 15.70 -3.64 1.84
C ALA A 178 16.49 -4.00 0.58
N VAL A 179 15.80 -4.01 -0.56
CA VAL A 179 16.40 -4.22 -1.89
C VAL A 179 16.33 -2.91 -2.65
N LEU A 180 17.48 -2.36 -3.04
CA LEU A 180 17.58 -1.19 -3.86
C LEU A 180 18.00 -1.60 -5.28
N THR A 181 17.13 -1.37 -6.26
CA THR A 181 17.40 -1.76 -7.65
C THR A 181 18.37 -0.81 -8.33
N ASN A 182 18.12 0.48 -8.23
CA ASN A 182 18.96 1.56 -8.76
C ASN A 182 18.53 2.90 -8.14
N ILE A 183 19.36 3.91 -8.32
CA ILE A 183 19.09 5.31 -7.98
C ILE A 183 19.34 6.13 -9.23
N ASP A 184 18.31 6.83 -9.72
CA ASP A 184 18.39 7.68 -10.91
C ASP A 184 17.72 9.04 -10.65
N ASP A 185 17.99 10.02 -11.51
CA ASP A 185 17.53 11.40 -11.35
C ASP A 185 16.03 11.62 -11.60
N ASP A 186 15.28 10.60 -12.00
CA ASP A 186 13.88 10.69 -12.45
C ASP A 186 12.88 11.20 -11.40
N HIS A 187 13.22 11.20 -10.11
CA HIS A 187 12.32 11.59 -9.01
C HIS A 187 12.80 12.79 -8.18
N LEU A 188 13.67 13.63 -8.75
CA LEU A 188 14.21 14.83 -8.08
C LEU A 188 13.15 15.86 -7.67
N VAL A 189 11.94 15.80 -8.23
CA VAL A 189 10.83 16.70 -7.86
C VAL A 189 10.47 16.60 -6.37
N HIS A 190 10.72 15.47 -5.74
CA HIS A 190 10.42 15.25 -4.31
C HIS A 190 11.63 15.51 -3.40
N TYR A 191 12.86 15.32 -3.91
CA TYR A 191 14.08 15.31 -3.10
C TYR A 191 15.06 16.46 -3.38
N ASN A 192 14.74 17.38 -4.28
CA ASN A 192 15.56 18.55 -4.66
C ASN A 192 17.03 18.25 -5.06
N ASN A 193 17.55 17.06 -4.76
CA ASN A 193 18.93 16.66 -5.02
C ASN A 193 19.11 15.14 -4.85
N ILE A 194 19.90 14.51 -5.72
CA ILE A 194 20.25 13.08 -5.67
C ILE A 194 20.93 12.67 -4.34
N SER A 195 21.65 13.57 -3.71
CA SER A 195 22.26 13.37 -2.40
C SER A 195 21.22 13.12 -1.29
N VAL A 196 20.04 13.74 -1.38
CA VAL A 196 18.94 13.55 -0.42
C VAL A 196 18.29 12.19 -0.63
N SER A 197 18.06 11.77 -1.88
CA SER A 197 17.58 10.41 -2.20
C SER A 197 18.54 9.35 -1.67
N TYR A 198 19.85 9.55 -1.86
CA TYR A 198 20.88 8.63 -1.37
C TYR A 198 20.86 8.51 0.15
N THR A 199 20.74 9.64 0.85
CA THR A 199 20.75 9.69 2.33
C THR A 199 19.51 9.02 2.94
N HIS A 200 18.35 9.13 2.29
CA HIS A 200 17.12 8.50 2.76
C HIS A 200 17.04 7.02 2.42
N LEU A 201 17.65 6.58 1.30
CA LEU A 201 17.69 5.17 0.88
C LEU A 201 18.78 4.38 1.61
N THR A 202 19.86 5.03 2.02
CA THR A 202 20.89 4.44 2.89
C THR A 202 20.52 4.67 4.35
N LEU A 203 19.57 3.88 4.87
CA LEU A 203 19.27 3.87 6.30
C LEU A 203 20.55 3.56 7.08
N PRO A 204 20.82 4.24 8.21
CA PRO A 204 21.89 3.86 9.08
C PRO A 204 21.61 2.44 9.56
N THR A 205 22.35 1.47 9.05
CA THR A 205 22.42 0.15 9.64
C THR A 205 22.85 0.34 11.09
N LYS A 206 21.94 0.09 12.02
CA LYS A 206 22.37 -0.04 13.42
C LYS A 206 23.36 -1.20 13.47
N ALA A 207 24.62 -0.86 13.68
CA ALA A 207 25.65 -1.82 14.06
C ALA A 207 25.33 -2.42 15.42
#